data_56f0540f6b0ba3c78fb5a0e63a820ec6
#
_entry.id   56f0540f6b0ba3c78fb5a0e63a820ec6
#
_cell.length_a   1.000
_cell.length_b   1.000
_cell.length_c   1.000
_cell.angle_alpha   90.00
_cell.angle_beta   90.00
_cell.angle_gamma   90.00
#
_symmetry.space_group_name_H-M   'P 1'
#
loop_
_entity.id
_entity.type
_entity.pdbx_description
1 polymer ?
#
loop_
_entity_poly.entity_id
_entity_poly.type
_entity_poly.pdbx_seq_one_letter_code
_entity_poly.pdbx_strand_id
1 'polypeptide(L)'
;MDIEGAEPFALDGAVRTIERAEKMVLIAELNPELLRRAGVEPRDYLQQLRQLGFDISIIDEKGRSLHPLSQDIIIEIEETPGWYGNLYCEKD
;
A
#
# COMPACT_ATOMS: atom_id res chain seq x y z
N MET A 1 0.94 -10.16 8.02
CA MET A 1 -0.41 -9.59 8.29
C MET A 1 -1.10 -9.30 6.98
N ASP A 2 -2.32 -9.71 6.86
CA ASP A 2 -3.13 -9.47 5.67
C ASP A 2 -4.28 -8.52 6.07
N ILE A 3 -4.34 -7.34 5.42
CA ILE A 3 -5.38 -6.35 5.67
C ILE A 3 -6.09 -6.09 4.35
N GLU A 4 -7.25 -6.72 4.17
CA GLU A 4 -8.07 -6.48 2.98
C GLU A 4 -8.68 -5.10 3.03
N GLY A 5 -8.63 -4.40 1.88
CA GLY A 5 -9.16 -3.05 1.80
C GLY A 5 -8.46 -2.09 2.74
N ALA A 6 -7.12 -2.22 2.90
CA ALA A 6 -6.32 -1.46 3.86
C ALA A 6 -6.69 0.02 3.87
N GLU A 7 -7.71 0.35 4.63
CA GLU A 7 -8.17 1.71 4.81
C GLU A 7 -7.24 2.44 5.77
N PRO A 8 -7.07 3.77 5.62
CA PRO A 8 -6.22 4.54 6.52
C PRO A 8 -6.56 4.35 8.00
N PHE A 9 -7.84 4.17 8.32
CA PHE A 9 -8.27 3.98 9.70
C PHE A 9 -7.79 2.65 10.28
N ALA A 10 -7.82 1.58 9.47
CA ALA A 10 -7.31 0.28 9.87
C ALA A 10 -5.80 0.33 10.09
N LEU A 11 -5.08 1.06 9.21
CA LEU A 11 -3.65 1.25 9.33
C LEU A 11 -3.29 2.02 10.61
N ASP A 12 -4.02 3.09 10.91
CA ASP A 12 -3.80 3.87 12.13
C ASP A 12 -3.94 3.00 13.38
N GLY A 13 -4.92 2.11 13.41
CA GLY A 13 -5.11 1.19 14.51
C GLY A 13 -4.00 0.16 14.67
N ALA A 14 -3.30 -0.15 13.57
CA ALA A 14 -2.22 -1.13 13.56
C ALA A 14 -0.82 -0.52 13.74
N VAL A 15 -0.69 0.81 13.72
CA VAL A 15 0.62 1.49 13.70
C VAL A 15 1.56 1.02 14.81
N ARG A 16 1.07 0.90 16.04
CA ARG A 16 1.93 0.49 17.16
C ARG A 16 2.47 -0.93 16.98
N THR A 17 1.64 -1.83 16.47
CA THR A 17 2.07 -3.20 16.19
C THR A 17 3.13 -3.21 15.10
N ILE A 18 2.91 -2.41 14.05
CA ILE A 18 3.83 -2.31 12.93
C ILE A 18 5.18 -1.71 13.36
N GLU A 19 5.13 -0.65 14.16
CA GLU A 19 6.36 0.01 14.63
C GLU A 19 7.22 -0.89 15.50
N ARG A 20 6.60 -1.79 16.28
CA ARG A 20 7.32 -2.72 17.16
C ARG A 20 7.89 -3.92 16.43
N ALA A 21 7.39 -4.23 15.24
CA ALA A 21 7.87 -5.37 14.49
C ALA A 21 9.20 -5.06 13.84
N GLU A 22 10.20 -5.93 14.02
CA GLU A 22 11.47 -5.83 13.31
C GLU A 22 11.31 -6.34 11.88
N LYS A 23 10.49 -7.36 11.71
CA LYS A 23 10.20 -7.96 10.40
C LYS A 23 8.70 -8.15 10.28
N MET A 24 8.16 -7.77 9.12
CA MET A 24 6.74 -7.91 8.86
C MET A 24 6.47 -7.95 7.36
N VAL A 25 5.50 -8.79 6.97
CA VAL A 25 4.94 -8.77 5.62
C VAL A 25 3.48 -8.35 5.73
N LEU A 26 3.10 -7.37 4.92
CA LEU A 26 1.76 -6.84 4.87
C LEU A 26 1.26 -6.94 3.43
N ILE A 27 0.13 -7.62 3.24
CA ILE A 27 -0.57 -7.63 1.96
C ILE A 27 -1.76 -6.68 2.08
N ALA A 28 -1.80 -5.66 1.25
CA ALA A 28 -2.82 -4.63 1.34
C ALA A 28 -3.41 -4.34 -0.03
N GLU A 29 -4.72 -4.08 -0.08
CA GLU A 29 -5.36 -3.61 -1.29
C GLU A 29 -5.20 -2.10 -1.41
N LEU A 30 -4.82 -1.65 -2.61
CA LEU A 30 -4.77 -0.23 -2.94
C LEU A 30 -5.90 0.10 -3.89
N ASN A 31 -6.83 0.93 -3.45
CA ASN A 31 -7.91 1.44 -4.30
C ASN A 31 -7.96 2.96 -4.15
N PRO A 32 -7.38 3.69 -5.13
CA PRO A 32 -7.30 5.15 -5.06
C PRO A 32 -8.64 5.86 -4.92
N GLU A 33 -9.69 5.36 -5.58
CA GLU A 33 -11.00 5.99 -5.47
C GLU A 33 -11.57 5.91 -4.06
N LEU A 34 -11.44 4.74 -3.41
CA LEU A 34 -11.90 4.58 -2.04
C LEU A 34 -11.12 5.44 -1.07
N LEU A 35 -9.80 5.55 -1.28
CA LEU A 35 -8.96 6.42 -0.45
C LEU A 35 -9.40 7.87 -0.57
N ARG A 36 -9.64 8.35 -1.78
CA ARG A 36 -10.07 9.73 -2.02
C ARG A 36 -11.44 10.01 -1.39
N ARG A 37 -12.36 9.05 -1.45
CA ARG A 37 -13.65 9.18 -0.77
C ARG A 37 -13.50 9.29 0.74
N ALA A 38 -12.48 8.68 1.30
CA ALA A 38 -12.14 8.79 2.72
C ALA A 38 -11.33 10.06 3.04
N GLY A 39 -11.03 10.90 2.04
CA GLY A 39 -10.27 12.12 2.22
C GLY A 39 -8.76 11.93 2.23
N VAL A 40 -8.27 10.81 1.69
CA VAL A 40 -6.85 10.49 1.70
C VAL A 40 -6.32 10.38 0.28
N GLU A 41 -5.22 11.07 -0.02
CA GLU A 41 -4.55 10.91 -1.30
C GLU A 41 -3.76 9.61 -1.32
N PRO A 42 -3.81 8.83 -2.43
CA PRO A 42 -3.07 7.58 -2.53
C PRO A 42 -1.57 7.75 -2.27
N ARG A 43 -0.99 8.84 -2.74
CA ARG A 43 0.43 9.15 -2.54
C ARG A 43 0.78 9.27 -1.06
N ASP A 44 -0.06 9.93 -0.27
CA ASP A 44 0.15 10.10 1.16
C ASP A 44 0.04 8.76 1.90
N TYR A 45 -0.88 7.93 1.49
CA TYR A 45 -1.04 6.58 2.05
C TYR A 45 0.22 5.74 1.81
N LEU A 46 0.73 5.75 0.57
CA LEU A 46 1.95 5.01 0.24
C LEU A 46 3.16 5.55 1.00
N GLN A 47 3.25 6.87 1.16
CA GLN A 47 4.32 7.48 1.93
C GLN A 47 4.26 7.07 3.40
N GLN A 48 3.07 7.00 3.98
CA GLN A 48 2.89 6.53 5.36
C GLN A 48 3.43 5.11 5.54
N LEU A 49 3.13 4.20 4.60
CA LEU A 49 3.67 2.85 4.63
C LEU A 49 5.20 2.85 4.58
N ARG A 50 5.79 3.67 3.72
CA ARG A 50 7.24 3.78 3.64
C ARG A 50 7.87 4.32 4.93
N GLN A 51 7.22 5.28 5.57
CA GLN A 51 7.68 5.85 6.83
C GLN A 51 7.67 4.82 7.96
N LEU A 52 6.78 3.83 7.87
CA LEU A 52 6.73 2.72 8.81
C LEU A 52 7.81 1.67 8.55
N GLY A 53 8.62 1.85 7.51
CA GLY A 53 9.75 0.98 7.21
C GLY A 53 9.49 -0.06 6.13
N PHE A 54 8.36 0.03 5.43
CA PHE A 54 8.03 -0.95 4.40
C PHE A 54 8.67 -0.63 3.05
N ASP A 55 9.20 -1.65 2.41
CA ASP A 55 9.47 -1.66 0.98
C ASP A 55 8.21 -2.15 0.28
N ILE A 56 7.74 -1.39 -0.68
CA ILE A 56 6.43 -1.63 -1.30
C ILE A 56 6.62 -2.11 -2.74
N SER A 57 5.92 -3.17 -3.09
CA SER A 57 5.85 -3.69 -4.46
C SER A 57 4.40 -3.87 -4.87
N ILE A 58 4.13 -3.75 -6.16
CA ILE A 58 2.82 -4.07 -6.74
C ILE A 58 2.82 -5.55 -7.11
N ILE A 59 1.76 -6.25 -6.75
CA ILE A 59 1.60 -7.66 -7.11
C ILE A 59 0.98 -7.73 -8.51
N ASP A 60 1.73 -8.32 -9.44
CA ASP A 60 1.21 -8.65 -10.76
C ASP A 60 0.69 -10.07 -10.73
N GLU A 61 -0.61 -10.21 -10.58
CA GLU A 61 -1.24 -11.52 -10.47
C GLU A 61 -1.17 -12.32 -11.76
N LYS A 62 -1.18 -11.66 -12.91
CA LYS A 62 -1.08 -12.33 -14.22
C LYS A 62 0.32 -12.90 -14.44
N GLY A 63 1.34 -12.09 -14.17
CA GLY A 63 2.73 -12.50 -14.32
C GLY A 63 3.29 -13.20 -13.10
N ARG A 64 2.57 -13.23 -11.99
CA ARG A 64 3.01 -13.79 -10.71
C ARG A 64 4.34 -13.20 -10.25
N SER A 65 4.49 -11.90 -10.45
CA SER A 65 5.72 -11.19 -10.11
C SER A 65 5.43 -9.97 -9.25
N LEU A 66 6.48 -9.46 -8.62
CA LEU A 66 6.43 -8.24 -7.85
C LEU A 66 7.14 -7.14 -8.64
N HIS A 67 6.51 -5.98 -8.73
CA HIS A 67 7.12 -4.80 -9.34
C HIS A 67 7.36 -3.75 -8.26
N PRO A 68 8.62 -3.40 -7.97
CA PRO A 68 8.90 -2.37 -6.97
C PRO A 68 8.17 -1.07 -7.30
N LEU A 69 7.61 -0.46 -6.27
CA LEU A 69 6.89 0.80 -6.43
C LEU A 69 7.86 1.91 -6.76
N SER A 70 7.69 2.53 -7.93
CA SER A 70 8.49 3.66 -8.40
C SER A 70 7.62 4.90 -8.54
N GLN A 71 8.25 6.05 -8.70
CA GLN A 71 7.54 7.30 -8.96
C GLN A 71 6.68 7.22 -10.22
N ASP A 72 7.21 6.58 -11.27
CA ASP A 72 6.48 6.41 -12.54
C ASP A 72 5.23 5.55 -12.34
N ILE A 73 5.32 4.49 -11.55
CA ILE A 73 4.18 3.63 -11.25
C ILE A 73 3.14 4.37 -10.42
N ILE A 74 3.57 5.18 -9.46
CA ILE A 74 2.65 6.00 -8.66
C ILE A 74 1.86 6.95 -9.55
N ILE A 75 2.53 7.61 -10.49
CA ILE A 75 1.89 8.52 -11.45
C ILE A 75 0.88 7.76 -12.30
N GLU A 76 1.25 6.60 -12.81
CA GLU A 76 0.35 5.75 -13.60
C GLU A 76 -0.90 5.36 -12.81
N ILE A 77 -0.74 4.98 -11.56
CA ILE A 77 -1.86 4.63 -10.67
C ILE A 77 -2.79 5.84 -10.48
N GLU A 78 -2.23 7.01 -10.23
CA GLU A 78 -3.01 8.22 -10.01
C GLU A 78 -3.76 8.68 -11.28
N GLU A 79 -3.19 8.46 -12.45
CA GLU A 79 -3.74 8.89 -13.72
C GLU A 79 -4.68 7.89 -14.38
N THR A 80 -4.76 6.65 -13.88
CA THR A 80 -5.61 5.61 -14.44
C THR A 80 -6.92 5.51 -13.67
N PRO A 81 -8.05 6.00 -14.23
CA PRO A 81 -9.34 5.90 -13.55
C PRO A 81 -9.71 4.45 -13.27
N GLY A 82 -10.19 4.19 -12.06
CA GLY A 82 -10.64 2.86 -11.66
C GLY A 82 -9.53 1.85 -11.39
N TRP A 83 -8.26 2.28 -11.40
CA TRP A 83 -7.16 1.38 -11.07
C TRP A 83 -7.29 0.88 -9.64
N TYR A 84 -7.08 -0.40 -9.44
CA TYR A 84 -6.93 -1.00 -8.11
C TYR A 84 -5.98 -2.19 -8.21
N GLY A 85 -5.39 -2.56 -7.09
CA GLY A 85 -4.47 -3.67 -7.05
C GLY A 85 -4.03 -4.01 -5.64
N ASN A 86 -3.17 -5.00 -5.53
CA ASN A 86 -2.64 -5.44 -4.26
C ASN A 86 -1.18 -5.04 -4.11
N LEU A 87 -0.83 -4.66 -2.88
CA LEU A 87 0.53 -4.30 -2.51
C LEU A 87 1.14 -5.42 -1.68
N TYR A 88 2.41 -5.70 -1.95
CA TYR A 88 3.25 -6.52 -1.09
C TYR A 88 4.20 -5.57 -0.37
N CYS A 89 4.06 -5.50 0.95
CA CYS A 89 4.87 -4.60 1.78
C CYS A 89 5.73 -5.44 2.71
N GLU A 90 7.03 -5.25 2.65
CA GLU A 90 7.98 -6.01 3.46
C GLU A 90 8.81 -5.05 4.30
N LYS A 91 8.90 -5.38 5.59
CA LYS A 91 9.72 -4.65 6.55
C LYS A 91 10.74 -5.62 7.13
N ASP A 92 12.00 -5.28 6.99
CA ASP A 92 13.13 -6.03 7.54
C ASP A 92 13.76 -5.30 8.73
#